data_b6e2275133332d2c8a384b23795af6c1
#
_entry.id   b6e2275133332d2c8a384b23795af6c1
#
_cell.length_a   1.000
_cell.length_b   1.000
_cell.length_c   1.000
_cell.angle_alpha   90.00
_cell.angle_beta   90.00
_cell.angle_gamma   90.00
#
_symmetry.space_group_name_H-M   'P 1'
#
loop_
_entity.id
_entity.type
_entity.pdbx_description
1 polymer ?
#
loop_
_entity_poly.entity_id
_entity_poly.type
_entity_poly.pdbx_seq_one_letter_code
_entity_poly.pdbx_strand_id
1 'polypeptide(L)'
;MRTYLLTLSLLLGLSKAAVAQLASITPVSPAAPLAGVPALHGDHGSLYLNWSYNRDWYTKSDIRFRNDKSDDYDFTFHNAVAHDHPSMSDFWKLNNLTVPQYDLTVGYMFHDKHDLGIEVSWNHLKYVVDDNQVMRASGEIRGFKFDRDTLVTPNFVHLQHTNGNNYLMVNLVKRHELTAGRHVTLSAVGKVGGGPMISYTISSIFTSHAEGPFHYEGWVVGASGGLRLEFYRYFFLNTDFQGAFANYTNSYIGADRLGRVTHHFGSGQLIYGFGFNVPL
;
A
#
# COMPACT_ATOMS: atom_id res chain seq x y z
N MET A 1 26.59 7.21 -8.88
CA MET A 1 26.34 6.01 -9.71
C MET A 1 26.94 4.70 -9.16
N ARG A 2 28.03 4.67 -8.40
CA ARG A 2 28.61 3.42 -7.87
C ARG A 2 27.90 2.82 -6.65
N THR A 3 27.19 3.61 -5.86
CA THR A 3 26.51 3.16 -4.62
C THR A 3 25.22 2.39 -4.88
N TYR A 4 24.50 2.67 -5.96
CA TYR A 4 23.24 1.99 -6.31
C TYR A 4 23.45 0.60 -6.92
N LEU A 5 24.61 0.36 -7.54
CA LEU A 5 24.97 -0.96 -8.07
C LEU A 5 25.28 -1.98 -6.96
N LEU A 6 25.82 -1.53 -5.82
CA LEU A 6 26.12 -2.38 -4.67
C LEU A 6 24.86 -2.80 -3.92
N THR A 7 23.87 -1.95 -3.78
CA THR A 7 22.60 -2.28 -3.14
C THR A 7 21.76 -3.24 -3.97
N LEU A 8 21.73 -3.09 -5.27
CA LEU A 8 21.03 -4.01 -6.17
C LEU A 8 21.69 -5.39 -6.21
N SER A 9 23.02 -5.43 -6.14
CA SER A 9 23.79 -6.70 -6.08
C SER A 9 23.58 -7.44 -4.77
N LEU A 10 23.39 -6.73 -3.65
CA LEU A 10 23.13 -7.33 -2.34
C LEU A 10 21.71 -7.95 -2.27
N LEU A 11 20.71 -7.27 -2.84
CA LEU A 11 19.34 -7.76 -2.92
C LEU A 11 19.22 -8.99 -3.84
N LEU A 12 19.94 -9.01 -4.96
CA LEU A 12 20.01 -10.17 -5.85
C LEU A 12 20.82 -11.34 -5.26
N GLY A 13 21.83 -11.04 -4.44
CA GLY A 13 22.61 -12.06 -3.71
C GLY A 13 21.77 -12.73 -2.60
N LEU A 14 20.98 -11.97 -1.85
CA LEU A 14 20.08 -12.49 -0.82
C LEU A 14 18.95 -13.35 -1.43
N SER A 15 18.45 -13.01 -2.62
CA SER A 15 17.44 -13.82 -3.30
C SER A 15 17.98 -15.17 -3.77
N LYS A 16 19.24 -15.25 -4.23
CA LYS A 16 19.87 -16.52 -4.64
C LYS A 16 20.19 -17.42 -3.46
N ALA A 17 20.63 -16.85 -2.33
CA ALA A 17 20.89 -17.62 -1.12
C ALA A 17 19.58 -18.17 -0.49
N ALA A 18 18.51 -17.38 -0.48
CA ALA A 18 17.20 -17.81 0.00
C ALA A 18 16.60 -18.91 -0.90
N VAL A 19 16.73 -18.79 -2.22
CA VAL A 19 16.27 -19.81 -3.18
C VAL A 19 17.09 -21.09 -3.06
N ALA A 20 18.43 -21.01 -2.84
CA ALA A 20 19.27 -22.18 -2.64
C ALA A 20 18.98 -22.92 -1.33
N GLN A 21 18.64 -22.21 -0.26
CA GLN A 21 18.23 -22.81 1.03
C GLN A 21 16.82 -23.43 0.95
N LEU A 22 15.89 -22.85 0.17
CA LEU A 22 14.58 -23.45 -0.10
C LEU A 22 14.69 -24.72 -0.97
N ALA A 23 15.70 -24.83 -1.84
CA ALA A 23 15.92 -26.00 -2.69
C ALA A 23 16.54 -27.19 -1.92
N SER A 24 17.11 -26.98 -0.73
CA SER A 24 17.68 -28.04 0.13
C SER A 24 16.69 -28.61 1.16
N ILE A 25 15.48 -28.05 1.24
CA ILE A 25 14.39 -28.65 2.01
C ILE A 25 13.93 -29.87 1.19
N THR A 26 14.30 -31.07 1.63
CA THR A 26 13.73 -32.33 1.12
C THR A 26 12.20 -32.15 1.10
N PRO A 27 11.52 -32.42 -0.03
CA PRO A 27 10.06 -32.33 -0.04
C PRO A 27 9.55 -33.31 1.02
N VAL A 28 8.98 -32.79 2.10
CA VAL A 28 8.19 -33.60 3.00
C VAL A 28 7.11 -34.22 2.13
N SER A 29 7.10 -35.52 2.00
CA SER A 29 6.05 -36.21 1.26
C SER A 29 4.71 -35.69 1.74
N PRO A 30 3.81 -35.25 0.86
CA PRO A 30 2.53 -34.73 1.30
C PRO A 30 1.90 -35.79 2.20
N ALA A 31 1.65 -35.40 3.46
CA ALA A 31 0.96 -36.29 4.39
C ALA A 31 -0.35 -36.71 3.72
N ALA A 32 -0.61 -38.01 3.67
CA ALA A 32 -1.85 -38.50 3.06
C ALA A 32 -3.03 -37.72 3.67
N PRO A 33 -4.01 -37.23 2.87
CA PRO A 33 -5.13 -36.49 3.38
C PRO A 33 -5.78 -37.26 4.51
N LEU A 34 -5.84 -36.68 5.71
CA LEU A 34 -6.56 -37.28 6.80
C LEU A 34 -8.01 -37.43 6.36
N ALA A 35 -8.48 -38.67 6.26
CA ALA A 35 -9.86 -38.95 5.84
C ALA A 35 -10.82 -38.14 6.74
N GLY A 36 -11.58 -37.21 6.16
CA GLY A 36 -12.54 -36.37 6.88
C GLY A 36 -12.18 -34.89 7.03
N VAL A 37 -11.04 -34.40 6.46
CA VAL A 37 -10.80 -32.96 6.37
C VAL A 37 -11.68 -32.39 5.25
N PRO A 38 -12.58 -31.42 5.55
CA PRO A 38 -13.37 -30.78 4.51
C PRO A 38 -12.44 -30.09 3.49
N ALA A 39 -12.70 -30.22 2.21
CA ALA A 39 -12.00 -29.44 1.20
C ALA A 39 -12.14 -27.93 1.52
N LEU A 40 -11.04 -27.18 1.42
CA LEU A 40 -11.05 -25.72 1.66
C LEU A 40 -11.93 -24.95 0.68
N HIS A 41 -12.18 -25.55 -0.47
CA HIS A 41 -13.03 -24.99 -1.53
C HIS A 41 -14.36 -25.73 -1.58
N GLY A 42 -15.43 -25.01 -1.89
CA GLY A 42 -16.66 -25.61 -2.40
C GLY A 42 -16.44 -26.25 -3.77
N ASP A 43 -17.45 -26.90 -4.29
CA ASP A 43 -17.38 -27.56 -5.62
C ASP A 43 -17.14 -26.56 -6.78
N HIS A 44 -17.38 -25.25 -6.53
CA HIS A 44 -17.25 -24.17 -7.50
C HIS A 44 -16.25 -23.07 -7.12
N GLY A 45 -15.49 -23.25 -6.06
CA GLY A 45 -14.54 -22.26 -5.52
C GLY A 45 -15.07 -21.56 -4.26
N SER A 46 -14.48 -20.42 -3.89
CA SER A 46 -14.91 -19.68 -2.70
C SER A 46 -14.76 -18.17 -2.86
N LEU A 47 -15.81 -17.44 -2.48
CA LEU A 47 -15.72 -16.00 -2.25
C LEU A 47 -15.14 -15.74 -0.87
N TYR A 48 -14.42 -14.62 -0.71
CA TYR A 48 -14.02 -14.14 0.60
C TYR A 48 -14.15 -12.63 0.71
N LEU A 49 -14.43 -12.20 1.93
CA LEU A 49 -14.41 -10.81 2.37
C LEU A 49 -13.39 -10.69 3.48
N ASN A 50 -12.50 -9.72 3.38
CA ASN A 50 -11.49 -9.44 4.38
C ASN A 50 -11.51 -7.98 4.77
N TRP A 51 -11.43 -7.71 6.08
CA TRP A 51 -11.19 -6.41 6.65
C TRP A 51 -9.91 -6.47 7.49
N SER A 52 -9.00 -5.57 7.19
CA SER A 52 -7.69 -5.51 7.80
C SER A 52 -7.33 -4.10 8.21
N TYR A 53 -6.31 -4.00 9.02
CA TYR A 53 -5.67 -2.79 9.45
C TYR A 53 -4.26 -2.73 8.86
N ASN A 54 -3.77 -1.52 8.49
CA ASN A 54 -2.41 -1.38 7.96
C ASN A 54 -1.56 -0.40 8.77
N ARG A 55 -0.23 -0.58 8.66
CA ARG A 55 0.81 0.34 9.09
C ARG A 55 1.76 0.52 7.92
N ASP A 56 2.14 1.77 7.66
CA ASP A 56 2.80 2.14 6.43
C ASP A 56 4.14 2.81 6.67
N TRP A 57 5.07 2.54 5.77
CA TRP A 57 6.37 3.20 5.67
C TRP A 57 6.58 3.64 4.24
N TYR A 58 7.18 4.81 4.04
CA TYR A 58 7.38 5.40 2.74
C TYR A 58 8.86 5.67 2.46
N THR A 59 9.27 5.49 1.22
CA THR A 59 10.57 6.00 0.76
C THR A 59 10.51 7.51 0.63
N LYS A 60 11.67 8.16 0.70
CA LYS A 60 11.77 9.58 0.34
C LYS A 60 11.29 9.80 -1.10
N SER A 61 10.73 10.97 -1.35
CA SER A 61 10.08 11.31 -2.61
C SER A 61 10.49 12.72 -3.07
N ASP A 62 10.74 12.88 -4.36
CA ASP A 62 10.80 14.21 -4.96
C ASP A 62 9.37 14.66 -5.29
N ILE A 63 8.96 15.80 -4.74
CA ILE A 63 7.59 16.32 -4.84
C ILE A 63 7.61 17.62 -5.63
N ARG A 64 7.02 17.62 -6.81
CA ARG A 64 6.92 18.82 -7.66
C ARG A 64 5.56 19.48 -7.50
N PHE A 65 5.59 20.77 -7.23
CA PHE A 65 4.46 21.67 -7.11
C PHE A 65 4.44 22.62 -8.32
N ARG A 66 3.35 22.65 -9.04
CA ARG A 66 3.21 23.52 -10.22
C ARG A 66 1.85 24.20 -10.24
N ASN A 67 1.85 25.51 -10.46
CA ASN A 67 0.68 26.31 -10.79
C ASN A 67 1.10 27.47 -11.72
N ASP A 68 0.81 27.33 -12.99
CA ASP A 68 1.09 28.32 -14.04
C ASP A 68 -0.17 29.13 -14.44
N LYS A 69 -1.24 28.99 -13.69
CA LYS A 69 -2.55 29.60 -14.04
C LYS A 69 -2.96 30.72 -13.10
N SER A 70 -2.69 30.59 -11.82
CA SER A 70 -3.19 31.54 -10.81
C SER A 70 -2.14 32.08 -9.86
N ASP A 71 -1.02 31.40 -9.64
CA ASP A 71 -0.02 31.79 -8.63
C ASP A 71 1.44 31.65 -9.08
N ASP A 72 1.70 31.29 -10.33
CA ASP A 72 3.00 31.28 -11.00
C ASP A 72 4.14 30.66 -10.16
N TYR A 73 4.08 29.36 -9.94
CA TYR A 73 5.18 28.60 -9.34
C TYR A 73 5.36 27.24 -10.02
N ASP A 74 6.64 26.83 -10.11
CA ASP A 74 7.06 25.47 -10.50
C ASP A 74 8.34 25.14 -9.73
N PHE A 75 8.20 24.37 -8.63
CA PHE A 75 9.32 24.02 -7.78
C PHE A 75 9.21 22.57 -7.28
N THR A 76 10.35 22.02 -6.89
CA THR A 76 10.48 20.64 -6.42
C THR A 76 11.15 20.61 -5.05
N PHE A 77 10.57 19.86 -4.14
CA PHE A 77 11.22 19.41 -2.91
C PHE A 77 11.92 18.08 -3.17
N HIS A 78 13.20 18.01 -2.87
CA HIS A 78 14.00 16.81 -3.10
C HIS A 78 14.13 15.97 -1.84
N ASN A 79 13.89 14.66 -1.98
CA ASN A 79 14.00 13.70 -0.90
C ASN A 79 13.12 14.00 0.33
N ALA A 80 11.92 14.51 0.11
CA ALA A 80 10.95 14.76 1.15
C ALA A 80 10.64 13.47 1.94
N VAL A 81 10.60 13.59 3.26
CA VAL A 81 10.22 12.52 4.19
C VAL A 81 8.74 12.62 4.45
N ALA A 82 8.06 11.48 4.48
CA ALA A 82 6.65 11.38 4.82
C ALA A 82 6.40 10.14 5.69
N HIS A 83 5.37 10.21 6.51
CA HIS A 83 4.97 9.15 7.44
C HIS A 83 3.48 8.81 7.29
N ASP A 84 3.09 7.65 7.80
CA ASP A 84 1.69 7.37 8.09
C ASP A 84 1.23 8.22 9.30
N HIS A 85 -0.07 8.28 9.51
CA HIS A 85 -0.65 8.98 10.67
C HIS A 85 -1.47 8.01 11.52
N PRO A 86 -0.82 7.11 12.29
CA PRO A 86 -1.54 6.15 13.10
C PRO A 86 -2.25 6.85 14.26
N SER A 87 -3.53 6.58 14.42
CA SER A 87 -4.30 7.04 15.57
C SER A 87 -4.64 5.87 16.48
N MET A 88 -3.73 5.52 17.39
CA MET A 88 -3.96 4.45 18.36
C MET A 88 -5.11 4.78 19.32
N SER A 89 -5.37 6.07 19.59
CA SER A 89 -6.51 6.50 20.39
C SER A 89 -7.86 6.26 19.70
N ASP A 90 -7.87 6.28 18.38
CA ASP A 90 -9.06 6.08 17.58
C ASP A 90 -9.32 4.61 17.26
N PHE A 91 -8.29 3.77 17.28
CA PHE A 91 -8.40 2.33 17.08
C PHE A 91 -9.38 1.65 18.06
N TRP A 92 -9.39 2.10 19.33
CA TRP A 92 -10.24 1.52 20.37
C TRP A 92 -11.66 2.10 20.41
N LYS A 93 -11.96 3.09 19.58
CA LYS A 93 -13.31 3.66 19.47
C LYS A 93 -14.10 2.92 18.40
N LEU A 94 -15.07 2.09 18.81
CA LEU A 94 -15.88 1.27 17.91
C LEU A 94 -16.59 2.04 16.79
N ASN A 95 -16.88 3.32 16.99
CA ASN A 95 -17.49 4.19 15.99
C ASN A 95 -16.47 4.75 14.95
N ASN A 96 -15.18 4.53 15.18
CA ASN A 96 -14.08 5.03 14.32
C ASN A 96 -13.33 3.92 13.58
N LEU A 97 -13.89 2.72 13.48
CA LEU A 97 -13.23 1.56 12.83
C LEU A 97 -12.82 1.77 11.37
N THR A 98 -13.38 2.79 10.71
CA THR A 98 -13.04 3.16 9.34
C THR A 98 -12.16 4.43 9.23
N VAL A 99 -11.96 5.16 10.31
CA VAL A 99 -11.15 6.40 10.34
C VAL A 99 -9.65 6.12 10.37
N PRO A 100 -9.16 5.07 11.07
CA PRO A 100 -7.78 4.64 10.95
C PRO A 100 -7.53 4.01 9.57
N GLN A 101 -6.27 3.72 9.29
CA GLN A 101 -5.83 3.03 8.09
C GLN A 101 -6.42 1.62 8.03
N TYR A 102 -7.16 1.31 6.97
CA TYR A 102 -7.83 0.02 6.80
C TYR A 102 -7.70 -0.51 5.38
N ASP A 103 -7.88 -1.82 5.24
CA ASP A 103 -7.95 -2.51 3.96
C ASP A 103 -9.23 -3.31 3.88
N LEU A 104 -9.99 -3.10 2.84
CA LEU A 104 -11.17 -3.89 2.51
C LEU A 104 -10.89 -4.69 1.25
N THR A 105 -11.08 -6.01 1.31
CA THR A 105 -10.81 -6.90 0.18
C THR A 105 -12.01 -7.80 -0.08
N VAL A 106 -12.38 -7.91 -1.34
CA VAL A 106 -13.32 -8.93 -1.84
C VAL A 106 -12.58 -9.75 -2.87
N GLY A 107 -12.56 -11.06 -2.69
CA GLY A 107 -11.84 -11.95 -3.60
C GLY A 107 -12.57 -13.25 -3.87
N TYR A 108 -12.11 -13.92 -4.90
CA TYR A 108 -12.58 -15.21 -5.34
C TYR A 108 -11.40 -16.16 -5.57
N MET A 109 -11.39 -17.28 -4.86
CA MET A 109 -10.47 -18.38 -5.10
C MET A 109 -11.10 -19.37 -6.07
N PHE A 110 -10.40 -19.63 -7.17
CA PHE A 110 -10.86 -20.57 -8.17
C PHE A 110 -10.85 -22.00 -7.63
N HIS A 111 -11.75 -22.82 -8.12
CA HIS A 111 -11.72 -24.26 -7.88
C HIS A 111 -10.71 -24.90 -8.85
N ASP A 112 -9.43 -24.74 -8.56
CA ASP A 112 -8.37 -25.29 -9.39
C ASP A 112 -7.26 -25.94 -8.56
N LYS A 113 -6.45 -26.80 -9.19
CA LYS A 113 -5.32 -27.47 -8.56
C LYS A 113 -4.16 -26.54 -8.21
N HIS A 114 -4.23 -25.28 -8.56
CA HIS A 114 -3.17 -24.31 -8.38
C HIS A 114 -3.44 -23.33 -7.25
N ASP A 115 -4.61 -23.37 -6.61
CA ASP A 115 -5.02 -22.43 -5.57
C ASP A 115 -4.85 -20.96 -6.01
N LEU A 116 -5.29 -20.66 -7.23
CA LEU A 116 -5.27 -19.32 -7.78
C LEU A 116 -6.57 -18.60 -7.45
N GLY A 117 -6.50 -17.29 -7.44
CA GLY A 117 -7.65 -16.41 -7.22
C GLY A 117 -7.43 -15.02 -7.77
N ILE A 118 -8.49 -14.24 -7.68
CA ILE A 118 -8.49 -12.82 -8.01
C ILE A 118 -9.16 -12.06 -6.87
N GLU A 119 -8.65 -10.88 -6.55
CA GLU A 119 -9.27 -10.00 -5.56
C GLU A 119 -9.26 -8.54 -6.01
N VAL A 120 -10.23 -7.80 -5.51
CA VAL A 120 -10.25 -6.35 -5.52
C VAL A 120 -9.99 -5.89 -4.09
N SER A 121 -8.99 -5.05 -3.91
CA SER A 121 -8.65 -4.47 -2.60
C SER A 121 -8.76 -2.96 -2.65
N TRP A 122 -9.26 -2.39 -1.56
CA TRP A 122 -9.23 -0.97 -1.27
C TRP A 122 -8.36 -0.77 -0.03
N ASN A 123 -7.13 -0.31 -0.25
CA ASN A 123 -6.20 0.01 0.82
C ASN A 123 -6.31 1.50 1.12
N HIS A 124 -6.76 1.85 2.32
CA HIS A 124 -6.88 3.21 2.81
C HIS A 124 -5.67 3.57 3.68
N LEU A 125 -4.69 4.19 3.06
CA LEU A 125 -3.45 4.62 3.68
C LEU A 125 -3.48 6.11 4.03
N LYS A 126 -2.47 6.55 4.78
CA LYS A 126 -2.20 7.96 5.06
C LYS A 126 -0.76 8.29 4.72
N TYR A 127 -0.57 9.31 3.91
CA TYR A 127 0.73 9.84 3.54
C TYR A 127 0.80 11.30 3.96
N VAL A 128 1.63 11.61 4.94
CA VAL A 128 1.80 12.96 5.48
C VAL A 128 3.26 13.37 5.31
N VAL A 129 3.51 14.41 4.53
CA VAL A 129 4.84 15.02 4.41
C VAL A 129 5.16 15.72 5.72
N ASP A 130 6.35 15.44 6.29
CA ASP A 130 6.76 15.99 7.57
C ASP A 130 6.92 17.50 7.49
N ASP A 131 6.24 18.20 8.37
CA ASP A 131 6.44 19.62 8.57
C ASP A 131 7.79 19.91 9.24
N ASN A 132 8.32 21.09 9.01
CA ASN A 132 9.56 21.60 9.61
C ASN A 132 10.82 20.76 9.31
N GLN A 133 10.82 20.00 8.22
CA GLN A 133 12.01 19.35 7.73
C GLN A 133 12.85 20.29 6.87
N VAL A 134 14.18 20.14 6.92
CA VAL A 134 15.10 20.83 6.02
C VAL A 134 15.38 19.91 4.83
N MET A 135 15.10 20.40 3.63
CA MET A 135 15.36 19.68 2.39
C MET A 135 15.78 20.64 1.28
N ARG A 136 16.47 20.12 0.28
CA ARG A 136 16.78 20.91 -0.93
C ARG A 136 15.47 21.21 -1.66
N ALA A 137 15.26 22.49 -1.97
CA ALA A 137 14.17 22.96 -2.77
C ALA A 137 14.72 23.75 -3.96
N SER A 138 14.24 23.44 -5.18
CA SER A 138 14.69 24.08 -6.41
C SER A 138 13.53 24.36 -7.35
N GLY A 139 13.65 25.43 -8.14
CA GLY A 139 12.65 25.82 -9.11
C GLY A 139 12.45 27.33 -9.18
N GLU A 140 11.22 27.74 -9.44
CA GLU A 140 10.84 29.13 -9.60
C GLU A 140 9.51 29.43 -8.88
N ILE A 141 9.45 30.57 -8.20
CA ILE A 141 8.23 31.10 -7.55
C ILE A 141 8.10 32.56 -7.95
N ARG A 142 7.06 32.91 -8.71
CA ARG A 142 6.74 34.27 -9.14
C ARG A 142 7.93 34.99 -9.78
N GLY A 143 8.63 34.29 -10.69
CA GLY A 143 9.80 34.80 -11.40
C GLY A 143 11.12 34.68 -10.63
N PHE A 144 11.11 34.29 -9.35
CA PHE A 144 12.35 34.10 -8.57
C PHE A 144 12.83 32.65 -8.64
N LYS A 145 13.98 32.43 -9.24
CA LYS A 145 14.64 31.12 -9.29
C LYS A 145 15.41 30.87 -8.01
N PHE A 146 15.36 29.67 -7.51
CA PHE A 146 16.11 29.22 -6.34
C PHE A 146 16.53 27.77 -6.43
N ASP A 147 17.61 27.45 -5.75
CA ASP A 147 18.13 26.09 -5.56
C ASP A 147 18.95 26.10 -4.27
N ARG A 148 18.33 25.70 -3.15
CA ARG A 148 18.94 25.75 -1.83
C ARG A 148 18.25 24.85 -0.84
N ASP A 149 18.94 24.54 0.27
CA ASP A 149 18.32 23.93 1.43
C ASP A 149 17.32 24.90 2.07
N THR A 150 16.13 24.41 2.33
CA THR A 150 15.00 25.21 2.80
C THR A 150 14.32 24.50 3.95
N LEU A 151 14.06 25.23 5.03
CA LEU A 151 13.16 24.78 6.09
C LEU A 151 11.72 24.88 5.60
N VAL A 152 11.07 23.73 5.39
CA VAL A 152 9.70 23.67 4.90
C VAL A 152 8.74 23.71 6.07
N THR A 153 8.20 24.89 6.36
CA THR A 153 7.19 25.09 7.40
C THR A 153 5.77 24.91 6.85
N PRO A 154 4.76 24.63 7.69
CA PRO A 154 3.36 24.51 7.26
C PRO A 154 2.82 25.76 6.56
N ASN A 155 3.37 26.95 6.89
CA ASN A 155 2.98 28.21 6.23
C ASN A 155 3.60 28.36 4.84
N PHE A 156 4.70 27.66 4.56
CA PHE A 156 5.29 27.64 3.23
C PHE A 156 4.60 26.58 2.37
N VAL A 157 4.68 25.29 2.76
CA VAL A 157 4.01 24.19 2.11
C VAL A 157 3.65 23.13 3.14
N HIS A 158 2.39 22.73 3.16
CA HIS A 158 1.91 21.53 3.84
C HIS A 158 1.20 20.63 2.83
N LEU A 159 1.51 19.34 2.82
CA LEU A 159 0.95 18.36 1.89
C LEU A 159 0.65 17.05 2.62
N GLN A 160 -0.57 16.56 2.44
CA GLN A 160 -0.95 15.25 2.93
C GLN A 160 -2.03 14.60 2.05
N HIS A 161 -1.99 13.27 2.00
CA HIS A 161 -3.05 12.43 1.44
C HIS A 161 -3.64 11.60 2.60
N THR A 162 -4.51 12.21 3.44
CA THR A 162 -4.91 11.61 4.73
C THR A 162 -6.38 11.22 4.83
N ASN A 163 -7.26 11.85 4.07
CA ASN A 163 -8.65 11.38 3.95
C ASN A 163 -8.77 10.28 2.89
N GLY A 164 -7.61 9.79 2.42
CA GLY A 164 -7.46 8.67 1.54
C GLY A 164 -6.28 8.81 0.58
N ASN A 165 -5.12 8.25 0.95
CA ASN A 165 -4.18 7.71 0.00
C ASN A 165 -4.72 6.32 -0.38
N ASN A 166 -5.74 6.28 -1.26
CA ASN A 166 -6.48 5.05 -1.53
C ASN A 166 -5.90 4.34 -2.74
N TYR A 167 -5.41 3.12 -2.51
CA TYR A 167 -5.05 2.19 -3.59
C TYR A 167 -6.26 1.30 -3.89
N LEU A 168 -6.82 1.41 -5.08
CA LEU A 168 -7.85 0.49 -5.56
C LEU A 168 -7.18 -0.51 -6.51
N MET A 169 -6.88 -1.70 -6.01
CA MET A 169 -6.06 -2.67 -6.75
C MET A 169 -6.89 -3.89 -7.17
N VAL A 170 -6.55 -4.42 -8.34
CA VAL A 170 -6.93 -5.78 -8.76
C VAL A 170 -5.68 -6.64 -8.64
N ASN A 171 -5.77 -7.72 -7.87
CA ASN A 171 -4.66 -8.61 -7.56
C ASN A 171 -4.93 -10.03 -8.05
N LEU A 172 -3.90 -10.65 -8.62
CA LEU A 172 -3.83 -12.10 -8.72
C LEU A 172 -3.35 -12.65 -7.38
N VAL A 173 -4.01 -13.70 -6.90
CA VAL A 173 -3.75 -14.33 -5.62
C VAL A 173 -3.28 -15.76 -5.85
N LYS A 174 -2.23 -16.15 -5.14
CA LYS A 174 -1.77 -17.52 -5.04
C LYS A 174 -1.79 -17.91 -3.58
N ARG A 175 -2.50 -18.99 -3.25
CA ARG A 175 -2.47 -19.60 -1.93
C ARG A 175 -1.69 -20.91 -1.98
N HIS A 176 -0.99 -21.22 -0.90
CA HIS A 176 -0.31 -22.47 -0.71
C HIS A 176 -0.55 -22.96 0.72
N GLU A 177 -1.19 -24.10 0.84
CA GLU A 177 -1.45 -24.71 2.13
C GLU A 177 -0.13 -25.24 2.73
N LEU A 178 0.20 -24.77 3.93
CA LEU A 178 1.39 -25.18 4.68
C LEU A 178 1.08 -26.35 5.61
N THR A 179 -0.10 -26.31 6.24
CA THR A 179 -0.58 -27.38 7.12
C THR A 179 -2.09 -27.35 7.23
N ALA A 180 -2.72 -28.50 7.21
CA ALA A 180 -4.15 -28.65 7.38
C ALA A 180 -4.45 -29.61 8.56
N GLY A 181 -5.21 -29.10 9.52
CA GLY A 181 -5.79 -29.88 10.59
C GLY A 181 -7.31 -30.01 10.42
N ARG A 182 -7.96 -30.74 11.32
CA ARG A 182 -9.40 -30.97 11.23
C ARG A 182 -10.25 -29.69 11.27
N HIS A 183 -9.78 -28.65 11.95
CA HIS A 183 -10.55 -27.40 12.17
C HIS A 183 -9.76 -26.15 11.83
N VAL A 184 -8.45 -26.29 11.61
CA VAL A 184 -7.53 -25.15 11.38
C VAL A 184 -6.61 -25.47 10.23
N THR A 185 -6.49 -24.55 9.30
CA THR A 185 -5.56 -24.61 8.18
C THR A 185 -4.69 -23.37 8.16
N LEU A 186 -3.39 -23.55 8.00
CA LEU A 186 -2.43 -22.47 7.80
C LEU A 186 -1.97 -22.47 6.35
N SER A 187 -2.07 -21.33 5.70
CA SER A 187 -1.65 -21.14 4.32
C SER A 187 -0.70 -19.95 4.19
N ALA A 188 0.25 -20.04 3.26
CA ALA A 188 0.96 -18.90 2.72
C ALA A 188 0.14 -18.31 1.58
N VAL A 189 0.10 -16.97 1.50
CA VAL A 189 -0.62 -16.24 0.46
C VAL A 189 0.33 -15.24 -0.19
N GLY A 190 0.41 -15.28 -1.51
CA GLY A 190 1.15 -14.29 -2.31
C GLY A 190 0.20 -13.58 -3.24
N LYS A 191 0.40 -12.27 -3.44
CA LYS A 191 -0.44 -11.45 -4.31
C LYS A 191 0.43 -10.54 -5.16
N VAL A 192 -0.04 -10.22 -6.35
CA VAL A 192 0.56 -9.21 -7.24
C VAL A 192 -0.55 -8.50 -8.00
N GLY A 193 -0.47 -7.19 -8.08
CA GLY A 193 -1.51 -6.43 -8.74
C GLY A 193 -1.22 -4.95 -8.87
N GLY A 194 -2.26 -4.22 -9.23
CA GLY A 194 -2.18 -2.78 -9.38
C GLY A 194 -3.54 -2.17 -9.74
N GLY A 195 -3.56 -0.86 -9.82
CA GLY A 195 -4.77 -0.15 -10.18
C GLY A 195 -4.68 1.36 -9.99
N PRO A 196 -5.81 2.07 -10.08
CA PRO A 196 -5.86 3.50 -9.87
C PRO A 196 -5.74 3.88 -8.39
N MET A 197 -5.24 5.08 -8.15
CA MET A 197 -5.34 5.76 -6.86
C MET A 197 -6.47 6.77 -6.92
N ILE A 198 -7.45 6.60 -6.05
CA ILE A 198 -8.58 7.52 -5.88
C ILE A 198 -8.38 8.22 -4.54
N SER A 199 -7.65 9.31 -4.56
CA SER A 199 -7.13 9.92 -3.34
C SER A 199 -7.81 11.25 -3.02
N TYR A 200 -7.56 11.73 -1.81
CA TYR A 200 -8.02 13.03 -1.30
C TYR A 200 -6.81 13.78 -0.76
N THR A 201 -6.41 14.81 -1.48
CA THR A 201 -5.26 15.63 -1.12
C THR A 201 -5.68 16.82 -0.29
N ILE A 202 -4.98 17.06 0.81
CA ILE A 202 -5.06 18.27 1.62
C ILE A 202 -3.73 19.01 1.46
N SER A 203 -3.78 20.28 1.11
CA SER A 203 -2.58 21.08 0.92
C SER A 203 -2.76 22.52 1.39
N SER A 204 -1.65 23.11 1.83
CA SER A 204 -1.53 24.55 2.02
C SER A 204 -0.27 25.02 1.29
N ILE A 205 -0.41 25.89 0.31
CA ILE A 205 0.69 26.45 -0.47
C ILE A 205 0.68 27.97 -0.28
N PHE A 206 1.72 28.54 0.37
CA PHE A 206 1.79 29.96 0.68
C PHE A 206 0.54 30.50 1.38
N THR A 207 -0.01 29.73 2.35
CA THR A 207 -1.28 30.00 3.05
C THR A 207 -2.56 29.77 2.23
N SER A 208 -2.49 29.42 0.95
CA SER A 208 -3.65 29.00 0.15
C SER A 208 -3.99 27.55 0.49
N HIS A 209 -5.07 27.34 1.23
CA HIS A 209 -5.52 26.04 1.68
C HIS A 209 -6.49 25.39 0.69
N ALA A 210 -6.34 24.10 0.47
CA ALA A 210 -7.23 23.29 -0.37
C ALA A 210 -7.42 21.90 0.22
N GLU A 211 -8.65 21.38 0.07
CA GLU A 211 -9.04 20.03 0.41
C GLU A 211 -9.81 19.37 -0.72
N GLY A 212 -9.41 18.11 -1.05
CA GLY A 212 -10.09 17.27 -2.03
C GLY A 212 -10.41 17.90 -3.39
N PRO A 213 -11.34 17.36 -4.13
CA PRO A 213 -12.20 16.19 -3.87
C PRO A 213 -11.49 14.86 -4.02
N PHE A 214 -12.17 13.74 -3.71
CA PHE A 214 -11.74 12.44 -4.19
C PHE A 214 -11.76 12.41 -5.72
N HIS A 215 -10.65 12.05 -6.32
CA HIS A 215 -10.53 11.88 -7.77
C HIS A 215 -9.37 10.95 -8.12
N TYR A 216 -9.23 10.65 -9.41
CA TYR A 216 -8.08 9.90 -9.90
C TYR A 216 -6.82 10.77 -9.79
N GLU A 217 -5.88 10.36 -8.94
CA GLU A 217 -4.62 11.08 -8.72
C GLU A 217 -3.40 10.36 -9.31
N GLY A 218 -3.54 9.10 -9.70
CA GLY A 218 -2.43 8.33 -10.25
C GLY A 218 -2.68 6.82 -10.20
N TRP A 219 -1.60 6.06 -10.22
CA TRP A 219 -1.64 4.61 -10.27
C TRP A 219 -0.64 3.98 -9.30
N VAL A 220 -0.92 2.73 -8.92
CA VAL A 220 -0.10 1.92 -8.03
C VAL A 220 0.08 0.52 -8.59
N VAL A 221 1.25 -0.06 -8.34
CA VAL A 221 1.52 -1.49 -8.54
C VAL A 221 2.21 -2.03 -7.30
N GLY A 222 1.94 -3.29 -6.96
CA GLY A 222 2.52 -3.88 -5.76
C GLY A 222 2.46 -5.39 -5.74
N ALA A 223 3.15 -5.94 -4.75
CA ALA A 223 3.11 -7.35 -4.43
C ALA A 223 3.11 -7.53 -2.91
N SER A 224 2.44 -8.57 -2.45
CA SER A 224 2.43 -8.94 -1.04
C SER A 224 2.68 -10.42 -0.81
N GLY A 225 3.14 -10.73 0.39
CA GLY A 225 3.26 -12.09 0.89
C GLY A 225 2.87 -12.14 2.36
N GLY A 226 2.18 -13.21 2.75
CA GLY A 226 1.69 -13.31 4.12
C GLY A 226 1.19 -14.69 4.49
N LEU A 227 0.56 -14.75 5.65
CA LEU A 227 0.00 -15.95 6.22
C LEU A 227 -1.50 -15.77 6.47
N ARG A 228 -2.23 -16.85 6.23
CA ARG A 228 -3.67 -16.93 6.52
C ARG A 228 -3.92 -18.14 7.39
N LEU A 229 -4.54 -17.95 8.54
CA LEU A 229 -4.97 -18.98 9.47
C LEU A 229 -6.50 -19.10 9.39
N GLU A 230 -6.99 -20.19 8.81
CA GLU A 230 -8.41 -20.46 8.57
C GLU A 230 -8.99 -21.38 9.63
N PHE A 231 -10.17 -21.04 10.14
CA PHE A 231 -10.91 -21.81 11.11
C PHE A 231 -12.19 -22.35 10.48
N TYR A 232 -12.39 -23.66 10.55
CA TYR A 232 -13.59 -24.35 10.03
C TYR A 232 -13.92 -23.98 8.57
N ARG A 233 -12.93 -23.51 7.78
CA ARG A 233 -13.04 -22.99 6.41
C ARG A 233 -13.88 -21.74 6.20
N TYR A 234 -14.47 -21.17 7.25
CA TYR A 234 -15.40 -20.01 7.13
C TYR A 234 -14.81 -18.71 7.63
N PHE A 235 -14.00 -18.75 8.66
CA PHE A 235 -13.39 -17.57 9.27
C PHE A 235 -11.87 -17.67 9.14
N PHE A 236 -11.20 -16.55 8.91
CA PHE A 236 -9.74 -16.52 8.89
C PHE A 236 -9.16 -15.26 9.54
N LEU A 237 -7.95 -15.41 10.04
CA LEU A 237 -7.05 -14.32 10.39
C LEU A 237 -5.95 -14.25 9.32
N ASN A 238 -5.51 -13.06 8.98
CA ASN A 238 -4.41 -12.86 8.04
C ASN A 238 -3.39 -11.85 8.55
N THR A 239 -2.17 -12.01 8.08
CA THR A 239 -1.12 -10.99 8.15
C THR A 239 -0.36 -11.02 6.85
N ASP A 240 -0.17 -9.85 6.24
CA ASP A 240 0.51 -9.67 4.97
C ASP A 240 1.54 -8.55 5.09
N PHE A 241 2.65 -8.67 4.38
CA PHE A 241 3.54 -7.55 4.09
C PHE A 241 3.45 -7.22 2.61
N GLN A 242 3.04 -5.99 2.30
CA GLN A 242 2.90 -5.48 0.94
C GLN A 242 3.97 -4.44 0.65
N GLY A 243 4.69 -4.62 -0.47
CA GLY A 243 5.49 -3.59 -1.09
C GLY A 243 4.76 -3.02 -2.29
N ALA A 244 4.67 -1.70 -2.41
CA ALA A 244 4.04 -1.06 -3.55
C ALA A 244 4.83 0.16 -4.04
N PHE A 245 4.68 0.46 -5.33
CA PHE A 245 5.15 1.68 -5.97
C PHE A 245 3.93 2.50 -6.40
N ALA A 246 3.82 3.70 -5.85
CA ALA A 246 2.75 4.65 -6.13
C ALA A 246 3.28 5.83 -6.94
N ASN A 247 2.53 6.25 -7.96
CA ASN A 247 2.87 7.38 -8.82
C ASN A 247 1.69 8.36 -8.90
N TYR A 248 1.81 9.45 -8.18
CA TYR A 248 0.88 10.57 -8.21
C TYR A 248 1.17 11.48 -9.40
N THR A 249 0.17 11.66 -10.26
CA THR A 249 0.30 12.42 -11.52
C THR A 249 -0.62 13.63 -11.61
N ASN A 250 -1.61 13.74 -10.72
CA ASN A 250 -2.68 14.73 -10.86
C ASN A 250 -3.34 15.13 -9.53
N SER A 251 -2.58 15.33 -8.47
CA SER A 251 -3.17 15.84 -7.20
C SER A 251 -3.46 17.33 -7.30
N TYR A 252 -4.67 17.74 -6.93
CA TYR A 252 -5.08 19.14 -6.96
C TYR A 252 -4.56 19.89 -5.74
N ILE A 253 -4.01 21.10 -5.97
CA ILE A 253 -3.53 22.01 -4.93
C ILE A 253 -3.94 23.46 -5.22
N GLY A 254 -3.88 24.30 -4.18
CA GLY A 254 -4.35 25.68 -4.24
C GLY A 254 -5.87 25.76 -4.08
N ALA A 255 -6.36 26.83 -3.48
CA ALA A 255 -7.80 27.05 -3.19
C ALA A 255 -8.69 26.98 -4.44
N ASP A 256 -8.16 27.35 -5.60
CA ASP A 256 -8.80 27.28 -6.91
C ASP A 256 -8.67 25.93 -7.61
N ARG A 257 -7.84 25.00 -7.05
CA ARG A 257 -7.54 23.68 -7.61
C ARG A 257 -6.90 23.71 -9.01
N LEU A 258 -6.29 24.81 -9.39
CA LEU A 258 -5.60 24.95 -10.67
C LEU A 258 -4.16 24.42 -10.61
N GLY A 259 -3.53 24.42 -9.42
CA GLY A 259 -2.23 23.82 -9.21
C GLY A 259 -2.25 22.30 -9.21
N ARG A 260 -1.07 21.71 -9.41
CA ARG A 260 -0.85 20.25 -9.42
C ARG A 260 0.36 19.87 -8.59
N VAL A 261 0.23 18.76 -7.86
CA VAL A 261 1.36 18.03 -7.28
C VAL A 261 1.57 16.73 -8.03
N THR A 262 2.83 16.43 -8.28
CA THR A 262 3.25 15.16 -8.86
C THR A 262 4.42 14.60 -8.07
N HIS A 263 4.39 13.34 -7.73
CA HIS A 263 5.47 12.62 -7.06
C HIS A 263 5.29 11.11 -7.16
N HIS A 264 6.33 10.38 -6.81
CA HIS A 264 6.27 8.92 -6.71
C HIS A 264 7.09 8.43 -5.52
N PHE A 265 6.68 7.31 -4.95
CA PHE A 265 7.35 6.69 -3.82
C PHE A 265 7.11 5.18 -3.76
N GLY A 266 8.00 4.49 -3.04
CA GLY A 266 7.77 3.14 -2.57
C GLY A 266 7.06 3.16 -1.22
N SER A 267 6.11 2.26 -1.01
CA SER A 267 5.50 2.01 0.30
C SER A 267 5.71 0.56 0.74
N GLY A 268 5.98 0.37 2.03
CA GLY A 268 5.91 -0.90 2.73
C GLY A 268 4.73 -0.88 3.68
N GLN A 269 3.92 -1.93 3.69
CA GLN A 269 2.69 -1.99 4.50
C GLN A 269 2.69 -3.30 5.28
N LEU A 270 2.49 -3.23 6.57
CA LEU A 270 2.13 -4.38 7.41
C LEU A 270 0.62 -4.39 7.57
N ILE A 271 -0.02 -5.42 7.04
CA ILE A 271 -1.46 -5.58 6.99
C ILE A 271 -1.84 -6.76 7.88
N TYR A 272 -2.83 -6.60 8.76
CA TYR A 272 -3.32 -7.66 9.61
C TYR A 272 -4.82 -7.49 9.88
N GLY A 273 -5.54 -8.59 9.85
CA GLY A 273 -6.99 -8.54 9.97
C GLY A 273 -7.66 -9.89 10.00
N PHE A 274 -8.92 -9.86 9.67
CA PHE A 274 -9.76 -11.05 9.65
C PHE A 274 -10.73 -11.03 8.46
N GLY A 275 -11.23 -12.19 8.12
CA GLY A 275 -12.19 -12.31 7.03
C GLY A 275 -13.02 -13.58 7.12
N PHE A 276 -13.90 -13.69 6.14
CA PHE A 276 -14.85 -14.80 6.02
C PHE A 276 -14.76 -15.38 4.60
N ASN A 277 -14.81 -16.70 4.52
CA ASN A 277 -14.96 -17.41 3.26
C ASN A 277 -16.40 -17.91 3.13
N VAL A 278 -16.90 -17.84 1.90
CA VAL A 278 -18.18 -18.42 1.49
C VAL A 278 -17.88 -19.44 0.40
N PRO A 279 -17.80 -20.74 0.72
CA PRO A 279 -17.67 -21.80 -0.28
C PRO A 279 -18.92 -21.80 -1.20
N LEU A 280 -18.68 -21.97 -2.50
CA LEU A 280 -19.74 -21.98 -3.52
C LEU A 280 -19.94 -23.38 -4.09
#